data_f3c2e3cc3518e3191f60880cb0c75e35
#
_entry.id   f3c2e3cc3518e3191f60880cb0c75e35
#
_cell.length_a   1.000
_cell.length_b   1.000
_cell.length_c   1.000
_cell.angle_alpha   90.00
_cell.angle_beta   90.00
_cell.angle_gamma   90.00
#
_symmetry.space_group_name_H-M   'P 1'
#
loop_
_entity.id
_entity.type
_entity.pdbx_description
1 polymer ?
#
loop_
_entity_poly.entity_id
_entity_poly.type
_entity_poly.pdbx_seq_one_letter_code
_entity_poly.pdbx_strand_id
1 'polypeptide(L)'
;IPSAAAEMPSLLALGLSYDFLFGKKASAETSSTGTTGKQRISRADAMHRITVAGAFTAFAYSRDQFSLGVEYSLMDYFQVRAGYVFEGGMYTSKTTTNNFGPNVGVSLLTPLSKKSVNPHSRLAIDYAYSFTEEYKGSHSIGVRLIL
;
A
#
# COMPACT_ATOMS: atom_id res chain seq x y z
N ILE A 1 -25.63 -15.35 -40.29
CA ILE A 1 -25.31 -15.59 -38.87
C ILE A 1 -24.82 -14.27 -38.32
N PRO A 2 -25.54 -13.58 -37.41
CA PRO A 2 -25.02 -12.36 -36.82
C PRO A 2 -23.80 -12.70 -35.99
N SER A 3 -22.67 -12.07 -36.30
CA SER A 3 -21.47 -12.14 -35.48
C SER A 3 -21.78 -11.50 -34.14
N ALA A 4 -21.75 -12.29 -33.06
CA ALA A 4 -21.84 -11.74 -31.72
C ALA A 4 -20.67 -10.77 -31.53
N ALA A 5 -20.96 -9.48 -31.39
CA ALA A 5 -19.95 -8.50 -31.01
C ALA A 5 -19.51 -8.85 -29.58
N ALA A 6 -18.28 -9.35 -29.44
CA ALA A 6 -17.69 -9.56 -28.14
C ALA A 6 -17.26 -8.20 -27.60
N GLU A 7 -17.98 -7.67 -26.63
CA GLU A 7 -17.58 -6.48 -25.91
C GLU A 7 -16.41 -6.80 -24.99
N MET A 8 -15.31 -6.10 -25.18
CA MET A 8 -14.14 -6.28 -24.32
C MET A 8 -14.35 -5.57 -22.98
N PRO A 9 -14.06 -6.22 -21.86
CA PRO A 9 -14.10 -5.57 -20.56
C PRO A 9 -13.08 -4.43 -20.50
N SER A 10 -13.53 -3.24 -20.15
CA SER A 10 -12.67 -2.08 -19.94
C SER A 10 -12.62 -1.72 -18.45
N LEU A 11 -11.47 -1.24 -18.01
CA LEU A 11 -11.20 -0.81 -16.65
C LEU A 11 -10.44 0.51 -16.68
N LEU A 12 -10.90 1.47 -15.90
CA LEU A 12 -10.18 2.72 -15.63
C LEU A 12 -9.81 2.77 -14.16
N ALA A 13 -8.52 2.92 -13.87
CA ALA A 13 -8.02 3.08 -12.52
C ALA A 13 -7.23 4.39 -12.39
N LEU A 14 -7.57 5.19 -11.39
CA LEU A 14 -6.89 6.44 -11.05
C LEU A 14 -6.50 6.37 -9.58
N GLY A 15 -5.24 6.73 -9.26
CA GLY A 15 -4.75 6.74 -7.89
C GLY A 15 -3.89 7.95 -7.59
N LEU A 16 -3.95 8.39 -6.33
CA LEU A 16 -3.14 9.47 -5.79
C LEU A 16 -2.60 9.04 -4.43
N SER A 17 -1.34 9.36 -4.17
CA SER A 17 -0.73 9.14 -2.85
C SER A 17 0.13 10.33 -2.45
N TYR A 18 0.23 10.55 -1.13
CA TYR A 18 1.06 11.59 -0.54
C TYR A 18 1.83 11.04 0.66
N ASP A 19 3.14 11.35 0.72
CA ASP A 19 4.03 10.93 1.80
C ASP A 19 4.34 12.09 2.73
N PHE A 20 4.06 11.91 4.00
CA PHE A 20 4.52 12.76 5.08
C PHE A 20 5.79 12.15 5.70
N LEU A 21 6.90 12.87 5.66
CA LEU A 21 8.20 12.42 6.10
C LEU A 21 8.61 13.15 7.39
N PHE A 22 8.95 12.39 8.43
CA PHE A 22 9.33 12.94 9.74
C PHE A 22 10.61 12.30 10.26
N GLY A 23 11.43 13.11 10.95
CA GLY A 23 12.69 12.66 11.54
C GLY A 23 13.75 12.31 10.50
N LYS A 24 15.02 12.45 10.86
CA LYS A 24 16.17 12.01 10.06
C LYS A 24 16.80 10.79 10.71
N LYS A 25 17.21 9.81 9.93
CA LYS A 25 18.06 8.71 10.39
C LYS A 25 19.41 9.30 10.83
N ALA A 26 19.93 8.83 11.94
CA ALA A 26 21.19 9.34 12.53
C ALA A 26 22.44 9.14 11.64
N SER A 27 22.35 8.37 10.57
CA SER A 27 23.46 8.08 9.65
C SER A 27 23.48 8.94 8.38
N ALA A 28 22.59 9.90 8.24
CA ALA A 28 22.62 10.83 7.12
C ALA A 28 23.67 11.92 7.40
N GLU A 29 24.93 11.58 7.20
CA GLU A 29 26.00 12.60 7.16
C GLU A 29 25.74 13.55 5.99
N THR A 30 25.67 14.79 6.36
CA THR A 30 25.38 15.96 5.56
C THR A 30 26.43 16.15 4.48
N SER A 31 26.12 15.88 3.23
CA SER A 31 26.75 16.60 2.14
C SER A 31 26.11 17.98 2.06
N SER A 32 26.56 18.89 2.89
CA SER A 32 26.19 20.29 2.82
C SER A 32 27.06 21.01 1.80
N THR A 33 26.54 21.16 0.60
CA THR A 33 26.98 22.27 -0.25
C THR A 33 25.87 23.31 -0.23
N GLY A 34 26.23 24.48 0.28
CA GLY A 34 25.37 25.55 0.69
C GLY A 34 24.26 25.96 -0.28
N THR A 35 23.11 26.19 0.29
CA THR A 35 22.19 27.29 -0.02
C THR A 35 21.04 27.18 0.97
N THR A 36 20.66 28.31 1.57
CA THR A 36 19.57 28.49 2.53
C THR A 36 18.21 28.08 1.96
N GLY A 37 17.91 26.79 1.97
CA GLY A 37 16.64 26.22 1.58
C GLY A 37 16.20 25.20 2.62
N LYS A 38 14.93 25.16 3.00
CA LYS A 38 14.34 24.11 3.84
C LYS A 38 14.78 22.75 3.30
N GLN A 39 15.69 22.07 4.01
CA GLN A 39 16.16 20.74 3.64
C GLN A 39 14.96 19.80 3.58
N ARG A 40 14.58 19.37 2.37
CA ARG A 40 13.56 18.34 2.18
C ARG A 40 14.17 17.00 2.61
N ILE A 41 13.55 16.36 3.57
CA ILE A 41 13.94 15.02 4.01
C ILE A 41 13.73 14.07 2.85
N SER A 42 14.77 13.34 2.45
CA SER A 42 14.63 12.30 1.43
C SER A 42 13.82 11.13 1.98
N ARG A 43 13.09 10.43 1.11
CA ARG A 43 12.31 9.24 1.48
C ARG A 43 13.18 8.15 2.11
N ALA A 44 14.46 8.04 1.70
CA ALA A 44 15.42 7.09 2.24
C ALA A 44 15.93 7.47 3.63
N ASP A 45 15.94 8.77 3.97
CA ASP A 45 16.52 9.30 5.21
C ASP A 45 15.46 9.55 6.28
N ALA A 46 14.18 9.40 5.96
CA ALA A 46 13.12 9.58 6.93
C ALA A 46 13.09 8.42 7.92
N MET A 47 13.05 8.77 9.23
CA MET A 47 12.84 7.79 10.29
C MET A 47 11.38 7.32 10.33
N HIS A 48 10.45 8.24 10.14
CA HIS A 48 9.02 7.99 10.15
C HIS A 48 8.42 8.46 8.83
N ARG A 49 7.60 7.63 8.23
CA ARG A 49 6.85 7.95 7.03
C ARG A 49 5.40 7.58 7.21
N ILE A 50 4.50 8.52 6.92
CA ILE A 50 3.07 8.27 6.83
C ILE A 50 2.70 8.51 5.37
N THR A 51 2.17 7.48 4.71
CA THR A 51 1.64 7.57 3.35
C THR A 51 0.13 7.50 3.40
N VAL A 52 -0.53 8.46 2.79
CA VAL A 52 -1.98 8.44 2.57
C VAL A 52 -2.21 8.24 1.08
N ALA A 53 -3.06 7.30 0.73
CA ALA A 53 -3.36 6.97 -0.66
C ALA A 53 -4.86 6.85 -0.88
N GLY A 54 -5.31 7.26 -2.06
CA GLY A 54 -6.68 7.07 -2.53
C GLY A 54 -6.65 6.57 -3.97
N ALA A 55 -7.56 5.66 -4.30
CA ALA A 55 -7.72 5.18 -5.66
C ALA A 55 -9.19 5.03 -6.02
N PHE A 56 -9.50 5.33 -7.26
CA PHE A 56 -10.81 5.13 -7.88
C PHE A 56 -10.66 4.15 -9.02
N THR A 57 -11.54 3.15 -9.07
CA THR A 57 -11.55 2.15 -10.14
C THR A 57 -12.97 2.04 -10.70
N ALA A 58 -13.11 2.35 -11.97
CA ALA A 58 -14.35 2.18 -12.72
C ALA A 58 -14.27 0.92 -13.58
N PHE A 59 -15.30 0.09 -13.50
CA PHE A 59 -15.42 -1.15 -14.25
C PHE A 59 -16.58 -1.05 -15.25
N ALA A 60 -16.38 -1.54 -16.47
CA ALA A 60 -17.44 -1.53 -17.49
C ALA A 60 -18.64 -2.42 -17.13
N TYR A 61 -18.41 -3.51 -16.38
CA TYR A 61 -19.41 -4.54 -16.08
C TYR A 61 -19.59 -4.82 -14.58
N SER A 62 -18.91 -4.05 -13.73
CA SER A 62 -19.00 -4.17 -12.28
C SER A 62 -19.24 -2.80 -11.66
N ARG A 63 -19.35 -2.75 -10.35
CA ARG A 63 -19.54 -1.50 -9.62
C ARG A 63 -18.22 -0.76 -9.48
N ASP A 64 -18.30 0.55 -9.54
CA ASP A 64 -17.16 1.43 -9.28
C ASP A 64 -16.72 1.29 -7.83
N GLN A 65 -15.41 1.29 -7.63
CA GLN A 65 -14.79 1.16 -6.32
C GLN A 65 -13.95 2.39 -6.00
N PHE A 66 -14.06 2.84 -4.77
CA PHE A 66 -13.19 3.87 -4.20
C PHE A 66 -12.46 3.29 -3.00
N SER A 67 -11.15 3.36 -2.99
CA SER A 67 -10.31 2.86 -1.91
C SER A 67 -9.49 3.97 -1.28
N LEU A 68 -9.42 3.93 0.05
CA LEU A 68 -8.56 4.79 0.87
C LEU A 68 -7.61 3.92 1.65
N GLY A 69 -6.37 4.36 1.80
CA GLY A 69 -5.36 3.66 2.58
C GLY A 69 -4.42 4.60 3.29
N VAL A 70 -3.94 4.15 4.44
CA VAL A 70 -2.90 4.81 5.22
C VAL A 70 -1.83 3.77 5.55
N GLU A 71 -0.59 4.12 5.34
CA GLU A 71 0.58 3.33 5.72
C GLU A 71 1.46 4.15 6.66
N TYR A 72 1.84 3.55 7.77
CA TYR A 72 2.89 4.07 8.64
C TYR A 72 4.12 3.16 8.55
N SER A 73 5.27 3.76 8.28
CA SER A 73 6.54 3.05 8.16
C SER A 73 7.57 3.64 9.13
N LEU A 74 8.19 2.77 9.91
CA LEU A 74 9.26 3.10 10.85
C LEU A 74 10.59 2.54 10.34
N MET A 75 11.52 3.43 9.95
CA MET A 75 12.88 3.11 9.46
C MET A 75 12.94 2.01 8.39
N ASP A 76 11.84 1.77 7.66
CA ASP A 76 11.67 0.67 6.71
C ASP A 76 11.79 -0.76 7.30
N TYR A 77 11.85 -0.89 8.64
CA TYR A 77 11.84 -2.20 9.31
C TYR A 77 10.44 -2.67 9.68
N PHE A 78 9.58 -1.74 10.03
CA PHE A 78 8.23 -2.01 10.47
C PHE A 78 7.25 -1.14 9.69
N GLN A 79 6.22 -1.77 9.14
CA GLN A 79 5.16 -1.08 8.40
C GLN A 79 3.80 -1.57 8.87
N VAL A 80 2.90 -0.64 9.13
CA VAL A 80 1.50 -0.91 9.42
C VAL A 80 0.66 -0.23 8.35
N ARG A 81 -0.30 -0.95 7.83
CA ARG A 81 -1.22 -0.48 6.80
C ARG A 81 -2.65 -0.66 7.24
N ALA A 82 -3.47 0.31 6.95
CA ALA A 82 -4.90 0.22 7.09
C ALA A 82 -5.55 0.80 5.84
N GLY A 83 -6.61 0.18 5.39
CA GLY A 83 -7.34 0.63 4.21
C GLY A 83 -8.81 0.30 4.29
N TYR A 84 -9.57 0.98 3.48
CA TYR A 84 -11.00 0.73 3.33
C TYR A 84 -11.38 0.84 1.86
N VAL A 85 -12.15 -0.13 1.40
CA VAL A 85 -12.69 -0.17 0.04
C VAL A 85 -14.18 0.10 0.11
N PHE A 86 -14.61 1.14 -0.58
CA PHE A 86 -16.01 1.54 -0.77
C PHE A 86 -16.47 1.07 -2.15
N GLU A 87 -17.61 0.46 -2.23
CA GLU A 87 -18.23 0.06 -3.49
C GLU A 87 -19.51 0.87 -3.75
N GLY A 88 -19.71 1.33 -4.98
CA GLY A 88 -20.90 2.07 -5.38
C GLY A 88 -22.16 1.25 -5.17
N GLY A 89 -23.13 1.77 -4.39
CA GLY A 89 -24.38 1.06 -4.07
C GLY A 89 -24.35 0.25 -2.78
N MET A 90 -23.35 0.42 -1.94
CA MET A 90 -23.16 -0.26 -0.66
C MET A 90 -24.37 -0.18 0.30
N TYR A 91 -25.21 0.82 0.15
CA TYR A 91 -26.43 0.99 0.95
C TYR A 91 -27.68 0.34 0.34
N THR A 92 -27.55 -0.28 -0.83
CA THR A 92 -28.67 -0.96 -1.48
C THR A 92 -28.44 -2.46 -1.41
N SER A 93 -29.24 -3.13 -0.65
CA SER A 93 -29.23 -4.55 -0.19
C SER A 93 -29.13 -5.63 -1.28
N LYS A 94 -28.52 -5.41 -2.41
CA LYS A 94 -28.36 -6.42 -3.46
C LYS A 94 -26.93 -6.44 -4.01
N THR A 95 -26.24 -7.51 -3.69
CA THR A 95 -25.03 -7.97 -4.35
C THR A 95 -23.83 -7.08 -4.14
N THR A 96 -23.27 -7.15 -2.97
CA THR A 96 -21.96 -6.62 -2.66
C THR A 96 -20.89 -7.61 -3.15
N THR A 97 -19.85 -7.12 -3.79
CA THR A 97 -18.70 -7.96 -4.12
C THR A 97 -17.94 -8.26 -2.83
N ASN A 98 -17.44 -9.48 -2.65
CA ASN A 98 -16.72 -9.91 -1.43
C ASN A 98 -15.45 -9.11 -1.07
N ASN A 99 -15.16 -8.06 -1.78
CA ASN A 99 -13.87 -7.36 -1.69
C ASN A 99 -14.01 -5.94 -1.11
N PHE A 100 -15.11 -5.64 -0.43
CA PHE A 100 -15.32 -4.35 0.19
C PHE A 100 -15.12 -4.43 1.71
N GLY A 101 -14.71 -3.33 2.32
CA GLY A 101 -14.59 -3.23 3.76
C GLY A 101 -13.19 -2.83 4.25
N PRO A 102 -12.99 -2.85 5.57
CA PRO A 102 -11.72 -2.53 6.18
C PRO A 102 -10.69 -3.64 6.00
N ASN A 103 -9.45 -3.22 5.78
CA ASN A 103 -8.29 -4.08 5.64
C ASN A 103 -7.17 -3.55 6.55
N VAL A 104 -6.48 -4.44 7.22
CA VAL A 104 -5.30 -4.09 8.02
C VAL A 104 -4.15 -5.02 7.68
N GLY A 105 -2.93 -4.50 7.71
CA GLY A 105 -1.74 -5.29 7.43
C GLY A 105 -0.53 -4.80 8.20
N VAL A 106 0.37 -5.72 8.48
CA VAL A 106 1.64 -5.46 9.15
C VAL A 106 2.75 -6.15 8.37
N SER A 107 3.86 -5.44 8.18
CA SER A 107 5.05 -5.97 7.53
C SER A 107 6.26 -5.75 8.41
N LEU A 108 7.05 -6.80 8.58
CA LEU A 108 8.33 -6.77 9.28
C LEU A 108 9.43 -7.03 8.27
N LEU A 109 10.35 -6.07 8.12
CA LEU A 109 11.51 -6.19 7.25
C LEU A 109 12.76 -6.33 8.12
N THR A 110 13.50 -7.40 7.95
CA THR A 110 14.76 -7.62 8.65
C THR A 110 15.92 -7.77 7.66
N PRO A 111 17.06 -7.11 7.91
CA PRO A 111 18.25 -7.34 7.10
C PRO A 111 18.76 -8.77 7.35
N LEU A 112 19.00 -9.53 6.29
CA LEU A 112 19.38 -10.94 6.38
C LEU A 112 20.82 -11.12 6.88
N SER A 113 21.70 -10.16 6.66
CA SER A 113 23.06 -10.18 7.19
C SER A 113 23.69 -8.80 7.20
N LYS A 114 24.35 -8.46 8.32
CA LYS A 114 25.23 -7.28 8.44
C LYS A 114 26.59 -7.47 7.77
N LYS A 115 26.93 -8.70 7.38
CA LYS A 115 28.25 -9.10 6.90
C LYS A 115 28.25 -9.70 5.48
N SER A 116 27.13 -9.67 4.78
CA SER A 116 27.01 -10.24 3.43
C SER A 116 27.64 -9.32 2.37
N VAL A 117 28.15 -9.94 1.33
CA VAL A 117 28.67 -9.29 0.11
C VAL A 117 27.62 -8.38 -0.56
N ASN A 118 26.32 -8.63 -0.29
CA ASN A 118 25.22 -7.80 -0.74
C ASN A 118 24.50 -7.16 0.47
N PRO A 119 24.77 -5.88 0.80
CA PRO A 119 24.12 -5.19 1.93
C PRO A 119 22.62 -4.93 1.73
N HIS A 120 22.07 -5.32 0.58
CA HIS A 120 20.67 -5.09 0.22
C HIS A 120 19.74 -6.28 0.50
N SER A 121 20.29 -7.44 0.90
CA SER A 121 19.47 -8.64 1.18
C SER A 121 18.59 -8.43 2.41
N ARG A 122 17.28 -8.50 2.22
CA ARG A 122 16.26 -8.31 3.25
C ARG A 122 15.23 -9.42 3.21
N LEU A 123 14.79 -9.85 4.37
CA LEU A 123 13.64 -10.73 4.53
C LEU A 123 12.45 -9.89 5.01
N ALA A 124 11.31 -10.01 4.34
CA ALA A 124 10.07 -9.41 4.77
C ALA A 124 9.05 -10.49 5.10
N ILE A 125 8.37 -10.33 6.23
CA ILE A 125 7.23 -11.13 6.64
C ILE A 125 6.03 -10.19 6.66
N ASP A 126 5.03 -10.53 5.87
CA ASP A 126 3.82 -9.75 5.69
C ASP A 126 2.64 -10.53 6.28
N TYR A 127 1.82 -9.87 7.06
CA TYR A 127 0.53 -10.37 7.53
C TYR A 127 -0.55 -9.36 7.18
N ALA A 128 -1.67 -9.85 6.65
CA ALA A 128 -2.82 -9.00 6.37
C ALA A 128 -4.11 -9.70 6.79
N TYR A 129 -5.05 -8.89 7.25
CA TYR A 129 -6.40 -9.28 7.57
C TYR A 129 -7.38 -8.39 6.82
N SER A 130 -8.28 -9.00 6.06
CA SER A 130 -9.36 -8.33 5.34
C SER A 130 -10.68 -8.74 5.96
N PHE A 131 -11.48 -7.76 6.39
CA PHE A 131 -12.82 -8.01 6.85
C PHE A 131 -13.72 -8.29 5.64
N THR A 132 -14.46 -9.38 5.72
CA THR A 132 -15.42 -9.78 4.69
C THR A 132 -16.73 -10.11 5.39
N GLU A 133 -17.85 -9.61 4.88
CA GLU A 133 -19.14 -9.72 5.53
C GLU A 133 -19.66 -11.17 5.58
N GLU A 134 -19.37 -11.96 4.54
CA GLU A 134 -19.85 -13.34 4.43
C GLU A 134 -18.99 -14.40 5.13
N TYR A 135 -17.67 -14.18 5.30
CA TYR A 135 -16.72 -15.20 5.74
C TYR A 135 -15.92 -14.85 7.00
N LYS A 136 -16.43 -13.97 7.86
CA LYS A 136 -15.73 -13.55 9.09
C LYS A 136 -14.27 -13.06 8.89
N GLY A 137 -13.94 -12.68 7.67
CA GLY A 137 -12.64 -12.18 7.31
C GLY A 137 -11.68 -13.22 6.73
N SER A 138 -10.63 -12.73 6.12
CA SER A 138 -9.58 -13.52 5.44
C SER A 138 -8.22 -13.13 6.00
N HIS A 139 -7.40 -14.12 6.30
CA HIS A 139 -6.03 -13.97 6.77
C HIS A 139 -5.07 -14.28 5.64
N SER A 140 -4.08 -13.42 5.42
CA SER A 140 -3.03 -13.64 4.43
C SER A 140 -1.66 -13.51 5.09
N ILE A 141 -0.80 -14.49 4.88
CA ILE A 141 0.58 -14.47 5.34
C ILE A 141 1.48 -14.59 4.14
N GLY A 142 2.44 -13.69 4.02
CA GLY A 142 3.42 -13.66 2.94
C GLY A 142 4.85 -13.61 3.47
N VAL A 143 5.76 -14.24 2.74
CA VAL A 143 7.20 -14.13 2.98
C VAL A 143 7.85 -13.66 1.68
N ARG A 144 8.66 -12.63 1.76
CA ARG A 144 9.34 -12.03 0.61
C ARG A 144 10.82 -11.92 0.88
N LEU A 145 11.64 -12.44 -0.03
CA LEU A 145 13.08 -12.32 0.00
C LEU A 145 13.53 -11.31 -1.05
N ILE A 146 14.28 -10.31 -0.63
CA ILE A 146 14.90 -9.28 -1.47
C ILE A 146 16.40 -9.55 -1.44
N LEU A 147 16.99 -9.80 -2.60
CA LEU A 147 18.41 -10.14 -2.78
C LEU A 147 19.18 -9.01 -3.46
#